data_db5edeaada5561f23b4e06b0ce98317d
#
_entry.id   db5edeaada5561f23b4e06b0ce98317d
#
_cell.length_a   1.000
_cell.length_b   1.000
_cell.length_c   1.000
_cell.angle_alpha   90.00
_cell.angle_beta   90.00
_cell.angle_gamma   90.00
#
_symmetry.space_group_name_H-M   'P 1'
#
loop_
_entity.id
_entity.type
_entity.pdbx_description
1 polymer ?
#
loop_
_entity_poly.entity_id
_entity_poly.type
_entity_poly.pdbx_seq_one_letter_code
_entity_poly.pdbx_strand_id
1 'polypeptide(L)'
;MLKRKGIKHEVLNAKYHAKEAEIVAQAGKLGAVTIATNMAGRGTDIMLGGNAEFLAKAEMKRMQFSDELIAEATGFAETDNQEILNARKTFQDLEKKYKEEIQEEADKVRQAGGLYILGTERHDSRRIDNQLRGRSGRQGDPGSSVFYLSMEDQLLRIFGGDRMRAIADRLKLEEGVAIESKMLTRMIESAQRKVEGRNYCLLYTSPSPRDM
;
A
#
# COMPACT_ATOMS: atom_id res chain seq x y z
N MET A 1 -7.35 18.64 3.78
CA MET A 1 -6.65 18.87 5.05
C MET A 1 -5.13 18.91 4.86
N LEU A 2 -4.49 17.90 4.27
CA LEU A 2 -3.02 17.85 4.04
C LEU A 2 -2.50 19.03 3.19
N LYS A 3 -3.18 19.39 2.11
CA LYS A 3 -2.83 20.58 1.30
C LYS A 3 -2.77 21.88 2.12
N ARG A 4 -3.70 22.05 3.08
CA ARG A 4 -3.71 23.23 3.98
C ARG A 4 -2.51 23.25 4.94
N LYS A 5 -1.92 22.07 5.24
CA LYS A 5 -0.73 21.93 6.07
C LYS A 5 0.57 21.91 5.26
N GLY A 6 0.51 22.14 3.94
CA GLY A 6 1.67 22.16 3.06
C GLY A 6 2.30 20.77 2.82
N ILE A 7 1.61 19.68 3.18
CA ILE A 7 2.12 18.32 3.01
C ILE A 7 1.86 17.88 1.57
N LYS A 8 2.93 17.67 0.82
CA LYS A 8 2.87 17.06 -0.52
C LYS A 8 2.38 15.63 -0.39
N HIS A 9 1.41 15.24 -1.22
CA HIS A 9 0.86 13.89 -1.19
C HIS A 9 0.28 13.54 -2.56
N GLU A 10 0.36 12.27 -2.90
CA GLU A 10 -0.27 11.67 -4.07
C GLU A 10 -1.52 10.90 -3.66
N VAL A 11 -2.52 10.86 -4.53
CA VAL A 11 -3.79 10.17 -4.27
C VAL A 11 -3.99 9.09 -5.31
N LEU A 12 -4.00 7.85 -4.86
CA LEU A 12 -4.33 6.66 -5.63
C LEU A 12 -5.83 6.39 -5.57
N ASN A 13 -6.49 6.46 -6.72
CA ASN A 13 -7.89 6.04 -6.84
C ASN A 13 -8.08 5.23 -8.13
N ALA A 14 -9.14 4.42 -8.16
CA ALA A 14 -9.46 3.54 -9.29
C ALA A 14 -9.75 4.26 -10.63
N LYS A 15 -9.79 5.60 -10.65
CA LYS A 15 -10.08 6.38 -11.86
C LYS A 15 -8.85 6.62 -12.75
N TYR A 16 -7.64 6.43 -12.21
CA TYR A 16 -6.39 6.79 -12.89
C TYR A 16 -5.40 5.63 -12.95
N HIS A 17 -5.82 4.49 -13.51
CA HIS A 17 -4.96 3.30 -13.63
C HIS A 17 -3.61 3.57 -14.31
N ALA A 18 -3.58 4.45 -15.32
CA ALA A 18 -2.34 4.79 -16.01
C ALA A 18 -1.28 5.46 -15.11
N LYS A 19 -1.73 6.21 -14.09
CA LYS A 19 -0.84 6.88 -13.12
C LYS A 19 -0.57 6.03 -11.87
N GLU A 20 -1.31 4.95 -11.68
CA GLU A 20 -1.17 4.10 -10.51
C GLU A 20 0.25 3.53 -10.38
N ALA A 21 0.79 2.98 -11.47
CA ALA A 21 2.13 2.43 -11.50
C ALA A 21 3.20 3.49 -11.18
N GLU A 22 3.04 4.70 -11.71
CA GLU A 22 3.94 5.81 -11.44
C GLU A 22 3.92 6.24 -9.97
N ILE A 23 2.73 6.41 -9.40
CA ILE A 23 2.56 6.79 -7.98
C ILE A 23 3.12 5.71 -7.06
N VAL A 24 2.85 4.43 -7.35
CA VAL A 24 3.36 3.31 -6.55
C VAL A 24 4.88 3.22 -6.64
N ALA A 25 5.47 3.43 -7.84
CA ALA A 25 6.91 3.43 -8.03
C ALA A 25 7.62 4.53 -7.23
N GLN A 26 6.95 5.63 -6.91
CA GLN A 26 7.48 6.75 -6.14
C GLN A 26 7.09 6.70 -4.64
N ALA A 27 6.19 5.80 -4.24
CA ALA A 27 5.65 5.75 -2.87
C ALA A 27 6.71 5.39 -1.81
N GLY A 28 7.81 4.73 -2.21
CA GLY A 28 8.91 4.36 -1.32
C GLY A 28 9.99 5.43 -1.13
N LYS A 29 9.85 6.61 -1.73
CA LYS A 29 10.82 7.71 -1.57
C LYS A 29 10.76 8.36 -0.20
N LEU A 30 11.87 8.98 0.20
CA LEU A 30 11.98 9.68 1.47
C LEU A 30 10.95 10.83 1.57
N GLY A 31 10.13 10.79 2.62
CA GLY A 31 9.11 11.81 2.85
C GLY A 31 7.92 11.75 1.89
N ALA A 32 7.83 10.76 1.01
CA ALA A 32 6.66 10.56 0.16
C ALA A 32 5.42 10.20 1.00
N VAL A 33 4.28 10.80 0.66
CA VAL A 33 2.99 10.52 1.29
C VAL A 33 2.01 10.11 0.21
N THR A 34 1.51 8.88 0.29
CA THR A 34 0.51 8.35 -0.66
C THR A 34 -0.78 8.02 0.08
N ILE A 35 -1.89 8.58 -0.39
CA ILE A 35 -3.24 8.26 0.10
C ILE A 35 -3.85 7.28 -0.89
N ALA A 36 -4.23 6.10 -0.41
CA ALA A 36 -4.75 5.06 -1.26
C ALA A 36 -5.92 4.32 -0.60
N THR A 37 -6.78 3.71 -1.40
CA THR A 37 -7.69 2.67 -0.89
C THR A 37 -6.87 1.40 -0.60
N ASN A 38 -7.39 0.51 0.22
CA ASN A 38 -6.73 -0.76 0.57
C ASN A 38 -6.42 -1.64 -0.64
N MET A 39 -7.18 -1.50 -1.72
CA MET A 39 -7.04 -2.28 -2.95
C MET A 39 -6.06 -1.66 -3.96
N ALA A 40 -5.79 -0.36 -3.85
CA ALA A 40 -4.90 0.34 -4.77
C ALA A 40 -3.44 -0.17 -4.67
N GLY A 41 -2.78 -0.33 -5.79
CA GLY A 41 -1.42 -0.88 -5.88
C GLY A 41 -1.31 -2.35 -5.44
N ARG A 42 -2.41 -3.11 -5.47
CA ARG A 42 -2.38 -4.54 -5.14
C ARG A 42 -1.57 -5.30 -6.20
N GLY A 43 -0.63 -6.14 -5.76
CA GLY A 43 0.24 -6.89 -6.65
C GLY A 43 1.52 -6.16 -7.07
N THR A 44 1.69 -4.88 -6.68
CA THR A 44 2.91 -4.12 -6.95
C THR A 44 3.72 -3.96 -5.66
N ASP A 45 5.03 -4.20 -5.73
CA ASP A 45 5.92 -3.93 -4.62
C ASP A 45 6.27 -2.45 -4.51
N ILE A 46 6.29 -1.94 -3.28
CA ILE A 46 6.78 -0.61 -2.97
C ILE A 46 8.25 -0.75 -2.58
N MET A 47 9.13 -0.30 -3.47
CA MET A 47 10.58 -0.34 -3.25
C MET A 47 11.04 0.92 -2.53
N LEU A 48 11.86 0.76 -1.49
CA LEU A 48 12.42 1.90 -0.75
C LEU A 48 13.38 2.69 -1.65
N GLY A 49 13.25 4.02 -1.63
CA GLY A 49 13.98 4.94 -2.51
C GLY A 49 13.38 5.12 -3.89
N GLY A 50 12.46 4.24 -4.32
CA GLY A 50 11.81 4.26 -5.62
C GLY A 50 12.11 3.03 -6.47
N ASN A 51 11.57 2.99 -7.70
CA ASN A 51 11.73 1.87 -8.63
C ASN A 51 12.62 2.27 -9.81
N ALA A 52 13.85 1.73 -9.85
CA ALA A 52 14.84 2.02 -10.90
C ALA A 52 14.37 1.55 -12.28
N GLU A 53 13.74 0.38 -12.37
CA GLU A 53 13.19 -0.16 -13.60
C GLU A 53 12.15 0.78 -14.21
N PHE A 54 11.26 1.31 -13.36
CA PHE A 54 10.24 2.26 -13.80
C PHE A 54 10.88 3.56 -14.33
N LEU A 55 11.90 4.09 -13.63
CA LEU A 55 12.62 5.28 -14.07
C LEU A 55 13.37 5.06 -15.38
N ALA A 56 14.02 3.90 -15.55
CA ALA A 56 14.69 3.53 -16.78
C ALA A 56 13.71 3.46 -17.96
N LYS A 57 12.55 2.82 -17.78
CA LYS A 57 11.48 2.77 -18.81
C LYS A 57 10.95 4.16 -19.16
N ALA A 58 10.75 5.00 -18.16
CA ALA A 58 10.29 6.39 -18.39
C ALA A 58 11.32 7.21 -19.17
N GLU A 59 12.61 7.02 -18.89
CA GLU A 59 13.69 7.72 -19.62
C GLU A 59 13.81 7.20 -21.04
N MET A 60 13.68 5.90 -21.31
CA MET A 60 13.62 5.34 -22.65
C MET A 60 12.46 5.94 -23.47
N LYS A 61 11.28 6.14 -22.85
CA LYS A 61 10.17 6.83 -23.50
C LYS A 61 10.51 8.29 -23.84
N ARG A 62 11.23 8.99 -22.98
CA ARG A 62 11.73 10.35 -23.29
C ARG A 62 12.74 10.36 -24.42
N MET A 63 13.54 9.30 -24.55
CA MET A 63 14.47 9.08 -25.67
C MET A 63 13.76 8.63 -26.95
N GLN A 64 12.39 8.60 -26.95
CA GLN A 64 11.54 8.26 -28.09
C GLN A 64 11.62 6.78 -28.53
N PHE A 65 12.02 5.87 -27.65
CA PHE A 65 11.84 4.44 -27.89
C PHE A 65 10.35 4.09 -27.92
N SER A 66 9.94 3.20 -28.85
CA SER A 66 8.55 2.72 -28.89
C SER A 66 8.21 1.86 -27.67
N ASP A 67 6.93 1.82 -27.29
CA ASP A 67 6.49 0.97 -26.16
C ASP A 67 6.76 -0.51 -26.42
N GLU A 68 6.67 -0.96 -27.67
CA GLU A 68 7.00 -2.32 -28.09
C GLU A 68 8.48 -2.63 -27.86
N LEU A 69 9.37 -1.71 -28.27
CA LEU A 69 10.82 -1.89 -28.13
C LEU A 69 11.24 -1.85 -26.65
N ILE A 70 10.59 -1.04 -25.82
CA ILE A 70 10.80 -1.05 -24.37
C ILE A 70 10.35 -2.36 -23.74
N ALA A 71 9.23 -2.93 -24.17
CA ALA A 71 8.76 -4.23 -23.71
C ALA A 71 9.74 -5.35 -24.08
N GLU A 72 10.25 -5.37 -25.31
CA GLU A 72 11.26 -6.32 -25.78
C GLU A 72 12.62 -6.13 -25.08
N ALA A 73 12.99 -4.88 -24.78
CA ALA A 73 14.22 -4.58 -24.05
C ALA A 73 14.19 -5.12 -22.61
N THR A 74 13.03 -5.17 -21.98
CA THR A 74 12.83 -5.74 -20.63
C THR A 74 12.53 -7.23 -20.63
N GLY A 75 12.30 -7.83 -21.80
CA GLY A 75 12.06 -9.27 -21.95
C GLY A 75 13.34 -10.08 -21.90
N PHE A 76 13.20 -11.38 -21.58
CA PHE A 76 14.31 -12.34 -21.52
C PHE A 76 14.41 -13.22 -22.77
N ALA A 77 13.56 -13.01 -23.78
CA ALA A 77 13.58 -13.81 -25.00
C ALA A 77 14.91 -13.64 -25.76
N GLU A 78 15.48 -14.72 -26.25
CA GLU A 78 16.66 -14.66 -27.13
C GLU A 78 16.27 -13.99 -28.44
N THR A 79 17.12 -13.08 -28.93
CA THR A 79 16.88 -12.33 -30.16
C THR A 79 18.22 -11.98 -30.81
N ASP A 80 18.27 -12.07 -32.13
CA ASP A 80 19.42 -11.62 -32.94
C ASP A 80 19.20 -10.22 -33.53
N ASN A 81 18.06 -9.59 -33.18
CA ASN A 81 17.75 -8.25 -33.66
C ASN A 81 18.64 -7.20 -32.97
N GLN A 82 19.50 -6.56 -33.75
CA GLN A 82 20.47 -5.59 -33.27
C GLN A 82 19.82 -4.39 -32.58
N GLU A 83 18.62 -3.98 -33.00
CA GLU A 83 17.88 -2.88 -32.42
C GLU A 83 17.42 -3.22 -31.02
N ILE A 84 16.90 -4.44 -30.81
CA ILE A 84 16.47 -4.93 -29.49
C ILE A 84 17.69 -5.08 -28.56
N LEU A 85 18.82 -5.61 -29.08
CA LEU A 85 20.04 -5.73 -28.29
C LEU A 85 20.58 -4.37 -27.81
N ASN A 86 20.56 -3.36 -28.69
CA ASN A 86 20.94 -1.99 -28.33
C ASN A 86 19.97 -1.40 -27.29
N ALA A 87 18.66 -1.61 -27.45
CA ALA A 87 17.66 -1.16 -26.48
C ALA A 87 17.87 -1.85 -25.11
N ARG A 88 18.16 -3.14 -25.07
CA ARG A 88 18.51 -3.88 -23.83
C ARG A 88 19.73 -3.29 -23.12
N LYS A 89 20.77 -3.02 -23.87
CA LYS A 89 21.98 -2.41 -23.32
C LYS A 89 21.67 -1.03 -22.73
N THR A 90 20.95 -0.19 -23.46
CA THR A 90 20.53 1.13 -22.99
C THR A 90 19.68 1.01 -21.73
N PHE A 91 18.73 0.09 -21.68
CA PHE A 91 17.90 -0.17 -20.51
C PHE A 91 18.74 -0.58 -19.29
N GLN A 92 19.67 -1.53 -19.46
CA GLN A 92 20.55 -2.00 -18.39
C GLN A 92 21.45 -0.90 -17.83
N ASP A 93 22.02 -0.07 -18.72
CA ASP A 93 22.85 1.05 -18.33
C ASP A 93 22.05 2.10 -17.53
N LEU A 94 20.82 2.43 -17.98
CA LEU A 94 19.92 3.33 -17.27
C LEU A 94 19.47 2.74 -15.94
N GLU A 95 19.08 1.47 -15.92
CA GLU A 95 18.64 0.79 -14.69
C GLU A 95 19.76 0.77 -13.64
N LYS A 96 20.99 0.45 -14.06
CA LYS A 96 22.16 0.47 -13.18
C LYS A 96 22.40 1.87 -12.60
N LYS A 97 22.39 2.89 -13.45
CA LYS A 97 22.54 4.29 -13.03
C LYS A 97 21.48 4.67 -11.98
N TYR A 98 20.20 4.38 -12.26
CA TYR A 98 19.13 4.69 -11.32
C TYR A 98 19.19 3.85 -10.05
N LYS A 99 19.65 2.60 -10.08
CA LYS A 99 19.90 1.80 -8.87
C LYS A 99 20.94 2.44 -7.97
N GLU A 100 22.03 2.97 -8.55
CA GLU A 100 23.08 3.66 -7.80
C GLU A 100 22.54 4.96 -7.16
N GLU A 101 21.80 5.78 -7.92
CA GLU A 101 21.19 7.01 -7.42
C GLU A 101 20.16 6.78 -6.31
N ILE A 102 19.34 5.72 -6.44
CA ILE A 102 18.29 5.37 -5.48
C ILE A 102 18.89 4.78 -4.19
N GLN A 103 20.05 4.10 -4.27
CA GLN A 103 20.63 3.40 -3.14
C GLN A 103 20.82 4.29 -1.92
N GLU A 104 21.35 5.48 -2.10
CA GLU A 104 21.54 6.43 -1.00
C GLU A 104 20.21 6.87 -0.37
N GLU A 105 19.19 7.08 -1.19
CA GLU A 105 17.85 7.44 -0.71
C GLU A 105 17.19 6.27 0.01
N ALA A 106 17.31 5.06 -0.53
CA ALA A 106 16.81 3.84 0.09
C ALA A 106 17.43 3.61 1.48
N ASP A 107 18.75 3.84 1.63
CA ASP A 107 19.45 3.71 2.90
C ASP A 107 18.96 4.75 3.93
N LYS A 108 18.69 5.98 3.51
CA LYS A 108 18.08 7.01 4.38
C LYS A 108 16.69 6.59 4.83
N VAL A 109 15.87 6.02 3.93
CA VAL A 109 14.53 5.52 4.25
C VAL A 109 14.62 4.34 5.21
N ARG A 110 15.57 3.39 5.03
CA ARG A 110 15.81 2.28 5.96
C ARG A 110 16.20 2.77 7.34
N GLN A 111 17.10 3.75 7.42
CA GLN A 111 17.52 4.37 8.70
C GLN A 111 16.35 5.08 9.39
N ALA A 112 15.43 5.66 8.65
CA ALA A 112 14.21 6.27 9.18
C ALA A 112 13.15 5.25 9.65
N GLY A 113 13.38 3.94 9.46
CA GLY A 113 12.47 2.86 9.86
C GLY A 113 11.66 2.25 8.72
N GLY A 114 11.97 2.60 7.47
CA GLY A 114 11.36 2.04 6.26
C GLY A 114 9.95 2.57 5.96
N LEU A 115 9.15 1.76 5.28
CA LEU A 115 7.79 2.15 4.90
C LEU A 115 6.84 2.12 6.10
N TYR A 116 6.18 3.25 6.36
CA TYR A 116 5.18 3.40 7.41
C TYR A 116 3.76 3.31 6.83
N ILE A 117 3.01 2.31 7.24
CA ILE A 117 1.62 2.12 6.82
C ILE A 117 0.67 2.66 7.88
N LEU A 118 -0.17 3.61 7.48
CA LEU A 118 -1.21 4.18 8.33
C LEU A 118 -2.57 3.76 7.81
N GLY A 119 -3.27 2.90 8.56
CA GLY A 119 -4.65 2.54 8.30
C GLY A 119 -5.60 3.47 9.08
N THR A 120 -6.66 3.94 8.42
CA THR A 120 -7.67 4.83 9.04
C THR A 120 -8.95 4.09 9.38
N GLU A 121 -9.06 2.82 9.02
CA GLU A 121 -10.20 1.95 9.31
C GLU A 121 -9.75 0.48 9.36
N ARG A 122 -10.57 -0.38 9.96
CA ARG A 122 -10.43 -1.84 9.89
C ARG A 122 -11.42 -2.41 8.89
N HIS A 123 -10.99 -3.43 8.19
CA HIS A 123 -11.86 -4.20 7.30
C HIS A 123 -12.61 -5.28 8.06
N ASP A 124 -13.68 -5.79 7.45
CA ASP A 124 -14.45 -6.91 7.96
C ASP A 124 -13.62 -8.20 8.10
N SER A 125 -12.55 -8.31 7.33
CA SER A 125 -11.63 -9.45 7.38
C SER A 125 -10.23 -9.04 7.80
N ARG A 126 -9.71 -9.71 8.80
CA ARG A 126 -8.34 -9.58 9.28
C ARG A 126 -7.29 -9.89 8.20
N ARG A 127 -7.65 -10.73 7.24
CA ARG A 127 -6.80 -11.04 6.08
C ARG A 127 -6.50 -9.80 5.25
N ILE A 128 -7.49 -8.93 5.04
CA ILE A 128 -7.32 -7.69 4.26
C ILE A 128 -6.42 -6.72 5.03
N ASP A 129 -6.61 -6.57 6.34
CA ASP A 129 -5.74 -5.75 7.17
C ASP A 129 -4.29 -6.24 7.15
N ASN A 130 -4.09 -7.56 7.19
CA ASN A 130 -2.76 -8.15 7.12
C ASN A 130 -2.13 -7.95 5.73
N GLN A 131 -2.91 -7.96 4.65
CA GLN A 131 -2.42 -7.61 3.31
C GLN A 131 -1.95 -6.15 3.24
N LEU A 132 -2.65 -5.24 3.92
CA LEU A 132 -2.24 -3.85 4.03
C LEU A 132 -0.94 -3.72 4.84
N ARG A 133 -0.87 -4.36 6.02
CA ARG A 133 0.35 -4.38 6.85
C ARG A 133 1.54 -4.96 6.10
N GLY A 134 1.32 -6.04 5.35
CA GLY A 134 2.35 -6.73 4.57
C GLY A 134 2.88 -5.95 3.36
N ARG A 135 2.47 -4.70 3.16
CA ARG A 135 3.11 -3.80 2.20
C ARG A 135 4.40 -3.19 2.76
N SER A 136 4.53 -3.09 4.08
CA SER A 136 5.78 -2.72 4.76
C SER A 136 6.60 -3.97 5.12
N GLY A 137 7.90 -3.80 5.31
CA GLY A 137 8.80 -4.87 5.74
C GLY A 137 9.04 -5.93 4.65
N ARG A 138 8.90 -5.59 3.37
CA ARG A 138 9.17 -6.52 2.26
C ARG A 138 10.67 -6.59 1.98
N GLN A 139 11.09 -7.72 1.41
CA GLN A 139 12.48 -7.97 1.01
C GLN A 139 13.50 -7.85 2.16
N GLY A 140 13.04 -7.99 3.43
CA GLY A 140 13.88 -7.83 4.60
C GLY A 140 14.10 -6.39 5.04
N ASP A 141 13.49 -5.42 4.39
CA ASP A 141 13.55 -4.01 4.78
C ASP A 141 12.78 -3.76 6.08
N PRO A 142 13.17 -2.78 6.88
CA PRO A 142 12.39 -2.34 8.03
C PRO A 142 11.05 -1.76 7.58
N GLY A 143 10.06 -1.80 8.47
CA GLY A 143 8.77 -1.20 8.21
C GLY A 143 7.85 -1.27 9.42
N SER A 144 6.87 -0.40 9.47
CA SER A 144 5.90 -0.36 10.56
C SER A 144 4.49 -0.09 10.07
N SER A 145 3.51 -0.47 10.87
CA SER A 145 2.11 -0.23 10.54
C SER A 145 1.30 0.11 11.79
N VAL A 146 0.44 1.11 11.68
CA VAL A 146 -0.47 1.54 12.73
C VAL A 146 -1.87 1.73 12.16
N PHE A 147 -2.89 1.40 12.96
CA PHE A 147 -4.28 1.70 12.63
C PHE A 147 -4.82 2.72 13.62
N TYR A 148 -5.30 3.86 13.10
CA TYR A 148 -6.06 4.84 13.83
C TYR A 148 -7.54 4.63 13.53
N LEU A 149 -8.32 4.35 14.55
CA LEU A 149 -9.73 3.99 14.44
C LEU A 149 -10.59 5.01 15.18
N SER A 150 -11.74 5.34 14.61
CA SER A 150 -12.78 6.09 15.32
C SER A 150 -13.69 5.11 16.06
N MET A 151 -14.19 5.54 17.22
CA MET A 151 -15.25 4.79 17.91
C MET A 151 -16.56 4.74 17.11
N GLU A 152 -16.70 5.63 16.12
CA GLU A 152 -17.84 5.67 15.19
C GLU A 152 -17.68 4.74 13.99
N ASP A 153 -16.52 4.09 13.83
CA ASP A 153 -16.30 3.14 12.75
C ASP A 153 -17.32 2.02 12.76
N GLN A 154 -17.79 1.60 11.59
CA GLN A 154 -18.87 0.65 11.42
C GLN A 154 -18.64 -0.65 12.21
N LEU A 155 -17.41 -1.18 12.20
CA LEU A 155 -17.03 -2.37 12.94
C LEU A 155 -17.27 -2.21 14.45
N LEU A 156 -16.89 -1.06 15.01
CA LEU A 156 -17.01 -0.77 16.43
C LEU A 156 -18.45 -0.45 16.81
N ARG A 157 -19.20 0.22 15.96
CA ARG A 157 -20.64 0.49 16.18
C ARG A 157 -21.47 -0.78 16.27
N ILE A 158 -21.23 -1.74 15.36
CA ILE A 158 -22.06 -2.95 15.29
C ILE A 158 -21.75 -3.92 16.43
N PHE A 159 -20.48 -4.06 16.82
CA PHE A 159 -20.04 -5.12 17.74
C PHE A 159 -19.48 -4.63 19.08
N GLY A 160 -19.26 -3.35 19.25
CA GLY A 160 -18.68 -2.76 20.46
C GLY A 160 -19.43 -1.59 21.05
N GLY A 161 -20.48 -1.09 20.36
CA GLY A 161 -21.07 0.24 20.56
C GLY A 161 -21.32 0.67 22.02
N ASP A 162 -22.14 -0.06 22.78
CA ASP A 162 -22.53 0.37 24.13
C ASP A 162 -21.40 0.23 25.14
N ARG A 163 -20.59 -0.83 25.05
CA ARG A 163 -19.44 -1.03 25.93
C ARG A 163 -18.32 -0.03 25.66
N MET A 164 -18.10 0.32 24.39
CA MET A 164 -17.08 1.30 24.00
C MET A 164 -17.48 2.71 24.45
N ARG A 165 -18.76 3.09 24.29
CA ARG A 165 -19.28 4.36 24.81
C ARG A 165 -19.13 4.45 26.33
N ALA A 166 -19.51 3.40 27.06
CA ALA A 166 -19.36 3.39 28.51
C ALA A 166 -17.90 3.49 28.98
N ILE A 167 -16.93 2.98 28.19
CA ILE A 167 -15.50 3.11 28.47
C ILE A 167 -15.05 4.55 28.16
N ALA A 168 -15.47 5.13 27.03
CA ALA A 168 -15.14 6.49 26.65
C ALA A 168 -15.65 7.49 27.71
N ASP A 169 -16.90 7.35 28.14
CA ASP A 169 -17.53 8.19 29.16
C ASP A 169 -16.83 8.07 30.52
N ARG A 170 -16.44 6.85 30.92
CA ARG A 170 -15.69 6.62 32.18
C ARG A 170 -14.29 7.23 32.16
N LEU A 171 -13.60 7.18 31.02
CA LEU A 171 -12.25 7.70 30.88
C LEU A 171 -12.20 9.21 30.63
N LYS A 172 -13.37 9.89 30.52
CA LYS A 172 -13.47 11.32 30.23
C LYS A 172 -12.50 11.74 29.10
N LEU A 173 -12.57 11.02 27.99
CA LEU A 173 -11.61 11.18 26.89
C LEU A 173 -11.84 12.52 26.21
N GLU A 174 -10.78 13.30 26.08
CA GLU A 174 -10.80 14.54 25.30
C GLU A 174 -10.85 14.19 23.81
N GLU A 175 -11.65 14.95 23.05
CA GLU A 175 -11.72 14.79 21.60
C GLU A 175 -10.34 15.02 20.95
N GLY A 176 -9.98 14.13 20.05
CA GLY A 176 -8.73 14.25 19.27
C GLY A 176 -7.49 13.65 19.93
N VAL A 177 -7.59 13.11 21.14
CA VAL A 177 -6.48 12.40 21.78
C VAL A 177 -6.51 10.92 21.40
N ALA A 178 -5.41 10.43 20.85
CA ALA A 178 -5.28 9.01 20.52
C ALA A 178 -5.07 8.18 21.79
N ILE A 179 -5.85 7.10 21.92
CA ILE A 179 -5.77 6.21 23.08
C ILE A 179 -5.16 4.89 22.61
N GLU A 180 -4.07 4.52 23.25
CA GLU A 180 -3.45 3.23 23.07
C GLU A 180 -3.79 2.33 24.25
N SER A 181 -4.52 1.24 24.00
CA SER A 181 -4.91 0.29 25.04
C SER A 181 -4.97 -1.13 24.48
N LYS A 182 -4.28 -2.05 25.17
CA LYS A 182 -4.35 -3.49 24.86
C LYS A 182 -5.77 -4.06 24.97
N MET A 183 -6.60 -3.48 25.85
CA MET A 183 -8.00 -3.89 26.00
C MET A 183 -8.82 -3.49 24.77
N LEU A 184 -8.65 -2.25 24.25
CA LEU A 184 -9.30 -1.80 23.03
C LEU A 184 -8.88 -2.64 21.82
N THR A 185 -7.60 -2.93 21.69
CA THR A 185 -7.08 -3.80 20.61
C THR A 185 -7.77 -5.16 20.63
N ARG A 186 -7.88 -5.81 21.81
CA ARG A 186 -8.58 -7.11 21.94
C ARG A 186 -10.06 -7.02 21.62
N MET A 187 -10.72 -5.93 21.99
CA MET A 187 -12.14 -5.70 21.67
C MET A 187 -12.35 -5.58 20.17
N ILE A 188 -11.50 -4.81 19.47
CA ILE A 188 -11.52 -4.66 18.02
C ILE A 188 -11.30 -5.99 17.32
N GLU A 189 -10.31 -6.77 17.75
CA GLU A 189 -10.04 -8.10 17.20
C GLU A 189 -11.21 -9.09 17.45
N SER A 190 -11.88 -8.98 18.59
CA SER A 190 -13.07 -9.78 18.89
C SER A 190 -14.25 -9.39 18.01
N ALA A 191 -14.47 -8.09 17.79
CA ALA A 191 -15.49 -7.58 16.89
C ALA A 191 -15.27 -8.08 15.46
N GLN A 192 -14.04 -7.97 14.96
CA GLN A 192 -13.67 -8.44 13.63
C GLN A 192 -13.87 -9.96 13.45
N ARG A 193 -13.51 -10.76 14.44
CA ARG A 193 -13.79 -12.22 14.43
C ARG A 193 -15.28 -12.56 14.35
N LYS A 194 -16.14 -11.77 15.00
CA LYS A 194 -17.60 -11.96 14.92
C LYS A 194 -18.13 -11.64 13.53
N VAL A 195 -17.61 -10.59 12.87
CA VAL A 195 -17.98 -10.26 11.48
C VAL A 195 -17.53 -11.37 10.55
N GLU A 196 -16.28 -11.80 10.65
CA GLU A 196 -15.74 -12.91 9.84
C GLU A 196 -16.60 -14.18 10.00
N GLY A 197 -16.97 -14.55 11.24
CA GLY A 197 -17.82 -15.70 11.52
C GLY A 197 -19.21 -15.57 10.91
N ARG A 198 -19.83 -14.39 11.00
CA ARG A 198 -21.13 -14.14 10.37
C ARG A 198 -21.06 -14.26 8.85
N ASN A 199 -20.08 -13.64 8.23
CA ASN A 199 -19.89 -13.68 6.78
C ASN A 199 -19.59 -15.11 6.29
N TYR A 200 -18.84 -15.90 7.06
CA TYR A 200 -18.61 -17.32 6.80
C TYR A 200 -19.92 -18.12 6.83
N CYS A 201 -20.74 -17.94 7.86
CA CYS A 201 -22.05 -18.62 7.95
C CYS A 201 -22.96 -18.26 6.77
N LEU A 202 -23.01 -16.99 6.38
CA LEU A 202 -23.82 -16.54 5.24
C LEU A 202 -23.40 -17.18 3.91
N LEU A 203 -22.10 -17.39 3.70
CA LEU A 203 -21.57 -18.07 2.51
C LEU A 203 -21.98 -19.55 2.46
N TYR A 204 -22.06 -20.22 3.60
CA TYR A 204 -22.45 -21.63 3.67
C TYR A 204 -23.97 -21.86 3.66
N THR A 205 -24.75 -20.89 4.11
CA THR A 205 -26.22 -20.99 4.18
C THR A 205 -26.93 -20.37 3.00
N SER A 206 -26.25 -19.59 2.17
CA SER A 206 -26.84 -19.07 0.93
C SER A 206 -26.96 -20.20 -0.10
N PRO A 207 -28.14 -20.44 -0.67
CA PRO A 207 -28.29 -21.43 -1.73
C PRO A 207 -27.37 -21.06 -2.90
N SER A 208 -26.67 -22.08 -3.42
CA SER A 208 -25.85 -21.91 -4.62
C SER A 208 -26.74 -21.51 -5.79
N PRO A 209 -26.26 -20.66 -6.73
CA PRO A 209 -26.98 -20.39 -7.97
C PRO A 209 -27.31 -21.66 -8.77
N ARG A 210 -26.66 -22.80 -8.48
CA ARG A 210 -26.92 -24.10 -9.06
C ARG A 210 -28.08 -24.86 -8.39
N ASP A 211 -28.45 -24.44 -7.17
CA ASP A 211 -29.53 -25.06 -6.40
C ASP A 211 -30.87 -24.34 -6.61
N MET A 212 -30.88 -23.26 -7.39
CA MET A 212 -32.04 -22.50 -7.86
C MET A 212 -32.36 -22.83 -9.31
#